data_59d6475dbdee32e11aef0ac59c7069aa
#
_entry.id   59d6475dbdee32e11aef0ac59c7069aa
#
_cell.length_a   1.000
_cell.length_b   1.000
_cell.length_c   1.000
_cell.angle_alpha   90.00
_cell.angle_beta   90.00
_cell.angle_gamma   90.00
#
_symmetry.space_group_name_H-M   'P 1'
#
loop_
_entity.id
_entity.type
_entity.pdbx_description
1 polymer ?
#
loop_
_entity_poly.entity_id
_entity_poly.type
_entity_poly.pdbx_seq_one_letter_code
_entity_poly.pdbx_strand_id
1 'polypeptide(L)'
;MQDNILGRRSLMSGLGAATAALALGSKTASAQTPARPFQPARHSQDAWLNAVPGTHRNFIDASTPNGAGEGMLYANNLYVANKSGYSLNESDVAVVVCLRHFATAFAFNDTIWAKYGKLMSTMLQFTDPKTKEAPSTNLLNSADYGMALPNLGNTIESVVKRGTQFAVCDMATHFFAAQIAMAAGG
;
A
#
# COMPACT_ATOMS: atom_id res chain seq x y z
N MET A 1 -44.75 -5.04 13.28
CA MET A 1 -44.04 -4.77 12.02
C MET A 1 -42.65 -5.35 12.18
N GLN A 2 -42.37 -6.51 11.62
CA GLN A 2 -41.04 -7.13 11.68
C GLN A 2 -40.36 -6.82 10.35
N ASP A 3 -39.32 -5.98 10.39
CA ASP A 3 -38.48 -5.68 9.26
C ASP A 3 -37.59 -6.88 8.95
N ASN A 4 -37.89 -7.55 7.85
CA ASN A 4 -37.13 -8.66 7.30
C ASN A 4 -35.88 -8.11 6.58
N ILE A 5 -34.77 -7.98 7.32
CA ILE A 5 -33.47 -7.64 6.74
C ILE A 5 -32.92 -8.91 6.07
N LEU A 6 -33.14 -9.02 4.77
CA LEU A 6 -32.49 -10.04 3.94
C LEU A 6 -30.99 -9.74 3.87
N GLY A 7 -30.19 -10.51 4.59
CA GLY A 7 -28.73 -10.37 4.61
C GLY A 7 -28.12 -10.73 3.24
N ARG A 8 -26.98 -10.11 2.91
CA ARG A 8 -26.22 -10.32 1.66
C ARG A 8 -25.95 -11.79 1.32
N ARG A 9 -25.97 -12.69 2.30
CA ARG A 9 -25.81 -14.12 2.09
C ARG A 9 -27.02 -14.79 1.41
N SER A 10 -28.21 -14.26 1.58
CA SER A 10 -29.43 -14.80 0.96
C SER A 10 -29.53 -14.47 -0.55
N LEU A 11 -28.87 -13.41 -1.01
CA LEU A 11 -28.81 -13.06 -2.43
C LEU A 11 -27.92 -14.02 -3.25
N MET A 12 -26.87 -14.55 -2.65
CA MET A 12 -25.96 -15.49 -3.33
C MET A 12 -26.55 -16.90 -3.47
N SER A 13 -27.49 -17.29 -2.59
CA SER A 13 -28.16 -18.60 -2.65
C SER A 13 -29.27 -18.67 -3.70
N GLY A 14 -29.85 -17.51 -4.10
CA GLY A 14 -30.93 -17.44 -5.08
C GLY A 14 -30.48 -17.50 -6.55
N LEU A 15 -29.24 -17.14 -6.85
CA LEU A 15 -28.70 -17.15 -8.22
C LEU A 15 -28.19 -18.54 -8.69
N GLY A 16 -27.94 -19.45 -7.76
CA GLY A 16 -27.48 -20.81 -8.07
C GLY A 16 -28.56 -21.76 -8.60
N ALA A 17 -29.85 -21.49 -8.34
CA ALA A 17 -30.95 -22.38 -8.71
C ALA A 17 -31.52 -22.17 -10.13
N ALA A 18 -31.23 -21.02 -10.77
CA ALA A 18 -31.77 -20.71 -12.09
C ALA A 18 -30.94 -21.23 -13.27
N THR A 19 -29.72 -21.70 -13.05
CA THR A 19 -28.82 -22.19 -14.12
C THR A 19 -28.84 -23.71 -14.30
N ALA A 20 -29.56 -24.46 -13.46
CA ALA A 20 -29.64 -25.94 -13.57
C ALA A 20 -30.66 -26.46 -14.59
N ALA A 21 -31.49 -25.60 -15.21
CA ALA A 21 -32.57 -26.02 -16.09
C ALA A 21 -32.27 -26.00 -17.60
N LEU A 22 -31.07 -25.59 -18.03
CA LEU A 22 -30.69 -25.45 -19.45
C LEU A 22 -29.61 -26.43 -19.94
N ALA A 23 -29.23 -27.43 -19.15
CA ALA A 23 -28.20 -28.41 -19.51
C ALA A 23 -28.77 -29.82 -19.83
N LEU A 24 -29.82 -29.91 -20.66
CA LEU A 24 -30.24 -31.17 -21.31
C LEU A 24 -29.89 -31.15 -22.80
N GLY A 25 -28.63 -30.97 -23.12
CA GLY A 25 -28.03 -31.11 -24.43
C GLY A 25 -26.68 -31.79 -24.29
N SER A 26 -26.70 -33.12 -24.36
CA SER A 26 -25.56 -34.04 -24.34
C SER A 26 -24.32 -33.54 -25.11
N LYS A 27 -23.26 -33.24 -24.39
CA LYS A 27 -21.87 -33.57 -24.77
C LYS A 27 -21.16 -33.97 -23.48
N THR A 28 -20.56 -35.14 -23.48
CA THR A 28 -19.72 -35.65 -22.40
C THR A 28 -18.76 -34.57 -21.93
N ALA A 29 -19.02 -34.02 -20.75
CA ALA A 29 -18.09 -33.16 -20.09
C ALA A 29 -16.84 -34.00 -19.84
N SER A 30 -15.76 -33.71 -20.59
CA SER A 30 -14.45 -34.27 -20.28
C SER A 30 -14.17 -33.90 -18.82
N ALA A 31 -13.95 -34.93 -17.99
CA ALA A 31 -13.57 -34.71 -16.60
C ALA A 31 -12.34 -33.77 -16.59
N GLN A 32 -12.55 -32.54 -16.17
CA GLN A 32 -11.43 -31.61 -15.99
C GLN A 32 -10.52 -32.24 -14.95
N THR A 33 -9.28 -32.51 -15.34
CA THR A 33 -8.22 -32.89 -14.40
C THR A 33 -8.27 -31.91 -13.27
N PRO A 34 -8.36 -32.33 -12.00
CA PRO A 34 -8.42 -31.41 -10.89
C PRO A 34 -7.23 -30.46 -10.99
N ALA A 35 -7.50 -29.16 -11.05
CA ALA A 35 -6.47 -28.14 -11.12
C ALA A 35 -5.52 -28.35 -9.93
N ARG A 36 -4.21 -28.44 -10.20
CA ARG A 36 -3.23 -28.53 -9.13
C ARG A 36 -3.48 -27.36 -8.19
N PRO A 37 -3.49 -27.59 -6.87
CA PRO A 37 -3.65 -26.50 -5.92
C PRO A 37 -2.57 -25.44 -6.18
N PHE A 38 -2.97 -24.17 -6.16
CA PHE A 38 -2.05 -23.06 -6.33
C PHE A 38 -0.93 -23.17 -5.29
N GLN A 39 0.31 -23.19 -5.74
CA GLN A 39 1.49 -23.10 -4.90
C GLN A 39 2.20 -21.79 -5.19
N PRO A 40 2.27 -20.86 -4.23
CA PRO A 40 2.97 -19.60 -4.43
C PRO A 40 4.46 -19.84 -4.67
N ALA A 41 5.03 -19.16 -5.65
CA ALA A 41 6.48 -19.10 -5.80
C ALA A 41 7.10 -18.45 -4.55
N ARG A 42 8.25 -18.96 -4.11
CA ARG A 42 9.02 -18.39 -3.00
C ARG A 42 10.39 -18.00 -3.51
N HIS A 43 10.74 -16.74 -3.27
CA HIS A 43 12.03 -16.17 -3.65
C HIS A 43 12.80 -15.75 -2.40
N SER A 44 14.11 -15.96 -2.40
CA SER A 44 14.96 -15.62 -1.25
C SER A 44 14.95 -14.11 -0.94
N GLN A 45 14.79 -13.29 -1.95
CA GLN A 45 14.67 -11.83 -1.80
C GLN A 45 13.43 -11.42 -0.97
N ASP A 46 12.38 -12.25 -0.95
CA ASP A 46 11.14 -11.96 -0.23
C ASP A 46 11.14 -12.55 1.19
N ALA A 47 12.22 -13.23 1.59
CA ALA A 47 12.30 -13.91 2.89
C ALA A 47 12.10 -12.95 4.07
N TRP A 48 12.53 -11.69 3.94
CA TRP A 48 12.33 -10.65 4.96
C TRP A 48 10.86 -10.41 5.30
N LEU A 49 9.95 -10.57 4.33
CA LEU A 49 8.51 -10.43 4.56
C LEU A 49 8.00 -11.48 5.57
N ASN A 50 8.58 -12.68 5.57
CA ASN A 50 8.23 -13.71 6.55
C ASN A 50 8.81 -13.42 7.94
N ALA A 51 9.89 -12.64 8.02
CA ALA A 51 10.52 -12.24 9.27
C ALA A 51 9.79 -11.06 9.95
N VAL A 52 8.94 -10.32 9.24
CA VAL A 52 8.13 -9.25 9.85
C VAL A 52 7.21 -9.86 10.91
N PRO A 53 7.33 -9.45 12.19
CA PRO A 53 6.53 -10.03 13.27
C PRO A 53 5.05 -9.66 13.11
N GLY A 54 4.18 -10.48 13.72
CA GLY A 54 2.74 -10.26 13.72
C GLY A 54 1.99 -11.21 12.77
N THR A 55 0.82 -11.62 13.23
CA THR A 55 -0.09 -12.55 12.53
C THR A 55 -1.15 -11.82 11.72
N HIS A 56 -1.54 -10.61 12.14
CA HIS A 56 -2.42 -9.71 11.38
C HIS A 56 -1.59 -8.92 10.37
N ARG A 57 -1.46 -9.46 9.16
CA ARG A 57 -0.55 -8.95 8.14
C ARG A 57 -1.26 -8.01 7.17
N ASN A 58 -0.70 -6.82 7.00
CA ASN A 58 -1.26 -5.76 6.17
C ASN A 58 -0.20 -5.25 5.20
N PHE A 59 -0.59 -5.03 3.95
CA PHE A 59 0.25 -4.43 2.93
C PHE A 59 -0.47 -3.20 2.37
N ILE A 60 0.17 -2.04 2.45
CA ILE A 60 -0.34 -0.76 1.96
C ILE A 60 0.44 -0.40 0.70
N ASP A 61 -0.25 -0.28 -0.42
CA ASP A 61 0.35 0.07 -1.71
C ASP A 61 0.15 1.56 -1.99
N ALA A 62 1.23 2.34 -1.95
CA ALA A 62 1.25 3.77 -2.18
C ALA A 62 1.97 4.09 -3.50
N SER A 63 1.28 4.74 -4.45
CA SER A 63 1.82 5.02 -5.79
C SER A 63 1.91 6.51 -6.15
N THR A 64 1.33 7.38 -5.35
CA THR A 64 1.29 8.84 -5.57
C THR A 64 1.82 9.59 -4.36
N PRO A 65 2.19 10.88 -4.47
CA PRO A 65 2.52 11.71 -3.32
C PRO A 65 1.44 11.71 -2.23
N ASN A 66 0.18 11.88 -2.62
CA ASN A 66 -0.95 11.83 -1.70
C ASN A 66 -1.08 10.45 -1.05
N GLY A 67 -1.00 9.36 -1.87
CA GLY A 67 -1.02 7.99 -1.37
C GLY A 67 0.12 7.65 -0.42
N ALA A 68 1.29 8.29 -0.54
CA ALA A 68 2.37 8.15 0.43
C ALA A 68 1.97 8.71 1.80
N GLY A 69 1.31 9.88 1.83
CA GLY A 69 0.74 10.44 3.07
C GLY A 69 -0.35 9.54 3.66
N GLU A 70 -1.29 9.08 2.84
CA GLU A 70 -2.33 8.12 3.26
C GLU A 70 -1.73 6.83 3.82
N GLY A 71 -0.62 6.36 3.24
CA GLY A 71 0.09 5.19 3.73
C GLY A 71 0.53 5.33 5.19
N MET A 72 1.01 6.51 5.60
CA MET A 72 1.36 6.79 6.99
C MET A 72 0.12 6.78 7.89
N LEU A 73 -0.94 7.45 7.44
CA LEU A 73 -2.21 7.50 8.16
C LEU A 73 -2.80 6.10 8.34
N TYR A 74 -2.87 5.30 7.29
CA TYR A 74 -3.47 3.97 7.35
C TYR A 74 -2.62 3.00 8.17
N ALA A 75 -1.29 3.08 8.09
CA ALA A 75 -0.41 2.31 8.96
C ALA A 75 -0.73 2.58 10.44
N ASN A 76 -0.83 3.85 10.83
CA ASN A 76 -1.24 4.22 12.18
C ASN A 76 -2.63 3.67 12.54
N ASN A 77 -3.62 3.85 11.66
CA ASN A 77 -4.99 3.43 11.88
C ASN A 77 -5.13 1.92 12.05
N LEU A 78 -4.34 1.12 11.34
CA LEU A 78 -4.32 -0.34 11.49
C LEU A 78 -3.90 -0.75 12.91
N TYR A 79 -2.87 -0.13 13.49
CA TYR A 79 -2.49 -0.41 14.87
C TYR A 79 -3.59 -0.02 15.86
N VAL A 80 -4.19 1.17 15.69
CA VAL A 80 -5.28 1.65 16.55
C VAL A 80 -6.50 0.74 16.45
N ALA A 81 -6.92 0.40 15.24
CA ALA A 81 -8.11 -0.43 15.01
C ALA A 81 -7.94 -1.86 15.53
N ASN A 82 -6.78 -2.46 15.34
CA ASN A 82 -6.50 -3.81 15.85
C ASN A 82 -6.45 -3.84 17.37
N LYS A 83 -5.89 -2.81 18.01
CA LYS A 83 -5.89 -2.68 19.46
C LYS A 83 -7.32 -2.52 19.99
N SER A 84 -8.12 -1.62 19.42
CA SER A 84 -9.47 -1.33 19.91
C SER A 84 -10.49 -2.43 19.60
N GLY A 85 -10.39 -3.06 18.41
CA GLY A 85 -11.36 -4.05 17.94
C GLY A 85 -11.06 -5.48 18.38
N TYR A 86 -9.77 -5.82 18.55
CA TYR A 86 -9.34 -7.20 18.82
C TYR A 86 -8.45 -7.33 20.06
N SER A 87 -8.16 -6.23 20.76
CA SER A 87 -7.26 -6.19 21.93
C SER A 87 -5.83 -6.68 21.62
N LEU A 88 -5.38 -6.53 20.37
CA LEU A 88 -4.05 -6.93 19.94
C LEU A 88 -2.98 -5.93 20.37
N ASN A 89 -1.78 -6.44 20.65
CA ASN A 89 -0.60 -5.59 20.79
C ASN A 89 -0.05 -5.17 19.42
N GLU A 90 0.77 -4.12 19.38
CA GLU A 90 1.38 -3.68 18.13
C GLU A 90 2.30 -4.77 17.51
N SER A 91 2.94 -5.60 18.34
CA SER A 91 3.74 -6.75 17.91
C SER A 91 2.93 -7.85 17.19
N ASP A 92 1.61 -7.87 17.37
CA ASP A 92 0.73 -8.85 16.72
C ASP A 92 0.28 -8.40 15.33
N VAL A 93 0.57 -7.13 14.97
CA VAL A 93 0.15 -6.49 13.72
C VAL A 93 1.38 -6.21 12.84
N ALA A 94 1.47 -6.90 11.72
CA ALA A 94 2.49 -6.65 10.70
C ALA A 94 1.97 -5.64 9.68
N VAL A 95 2.67 -4.53 9.49
CA VAL A 95 2.34 -3.52 8.48
C VAL A 95 3.56 -3.28 7.59
N VAL A 96 3.37 -3.42 6.28
CA VAL A 96 4.35 -3.04 5.26
C VAL A 96 3.73 -1.95 4.39
N VAL A 97 4.40 -0.80 4.27
CA VAL A 97 4.04 0.26 3.33
C VAL A 97 4.98 0.19 2.14
N CYS A 98 4.44 -0.04 0.96
CA CYS A 98 5.20 -0.06 -0.29
C CYS A 98 5.12 1.30 -0.98
N LEU A 99 6.24 2.00 -1.06
CA LEU A 99 6.38 3.24 -1.81
C LEU A 99 6.83 2.92 -3.24
N ARG A 100 5.90 2.98 -4.20
CA ARG A 100 6.20 2.69 -5.61
C ARG A 100 5.79 3.83 -6.53
N HIS A 101 6.23 3.80 -7.77
CA HIS A 101 5.94 4.83 -8.77
C HIS A 101 6.33 6.21 -8.23
N PHE A 102 5.48 7.20 -8.24
CA PHE A 102 5.77 8.56 -7.74
C PHE A 102 5.92 8.63 -6.22
N ALA A 103 5.31 7.72 -5.46
CA ALA A 103 5.53 7.64 -4.02
C ALA A 103 6.96 7.23 -3.65
N THR A 104 7.72 6.60 -4.56
CA THR A 104 9.13 6.21 -4.35
C THR A 104 10.00 7.39 -3.93
N ALA A 105 9.72 8.60 -4.41
CA ALA A 105 10.49 9.78 -4.03
C ALA A 105 10.48 10.06 -2.51
N PHE A 106 9.43 9.66 -1.82
CA PHE A 106 9.31 9.81 -0.37
C PHE A 106 10.08 8.74 0.42
N ALA A 107 10.71 7.77 -0.24
CA ALA A 107 11.69 6.89 0.38
C ALA A 107 13.09 7.53 0.47
N PHE A 108 13.35 8.62 -0.26
CA PHE A 108 14.64 9.29 -0.22
C PHE A 108 14.75 10.19 1.01
N ASN A 109 15.95 10.28 1.54
CA ASN A 109 16.24 11.10 2.71
C ASN A 109 16.32 12.61 2.37
N ASP A 110 16.40 13.43 3.41
CA ASP A 110 16.45 14.89 3.27
C ASP A 110 17.65 15.39 2.46
N THR A 111 18.80 14.69 2.49
CA THR A 111 19.97 15.04 1.69
C THR A 111 19.68 14.97 0.18
N ILE A 112 18.93 13.95 -0.24
CA ILE A 112 18.51 13.82 -1.64
C ILE A 112 17.47 14.88 -1.99
N TRP A 113 16.51 15.13 -1.13
CA TRP A 113 15.52 16.19 -1.32
C TRP A 113 16.16 17.59 -1.38
N ALA A 114 17.11 17.89 -0.49
CA ALA A 114 17.83 19.17 -0.49
C ALA A 114 18.57 19.41 -1.82
N LYS A 115 19.16 18.36 -2.38
CA LYS A 115 19.96 18.47 -3.60
C LYS A 115 19.11 18.43 -4.87
N TYR A 116 18.08 17.60 -4.90
CA TYR A 116 17.33 17.29 -6.13
C TYR A 116 15.82 17.57 -6.02
N GLY A 117 15.37 18.18 -4.93
CA GLY A 117 13.96 18.44 -4.66
C GLY A 117 13.26 19.20 -5.79
N LYS A 118 13.93 20.20 -6.40
CA LYS A 118 13.36 20.96 -7.53
C LYS A 118 13.07 20.06 -8.74
N LEU A 119 13.99 19.17 -9.07
CA LEU A 119 13.79 18.21 -10.18
C LEU A 119 12.68 17.21 -9.83
N MET A 120 12.74 16.62 -8.64
CA MET A 120 11.72 15.67 -8.18
C MET A 120 10.34 16.33 -8.13
N SER A 121 10.23 17.56 -7.63
CA SER A 121 8.99 18.32 -7.61
C SER A 121 8.37 18.47 -9.02
N THR A 122 9.19 18.78 -10.01
CA THR A 122 8.75 18.86 -11.41
C THR A 122 8.26 17.50 -11.93
N MET A 123 9.00 16.42 -11.66
CA MET A 123 8.64 15.08 -12.11
C MET A 123 7.34 14.58 -11.45
N LEU A 124 7.16 14.88 -10.18
CA LEU A 124 6.00 14.48 -9.39
C LEU A 124 4.78 15.37 -9.61
N GLN A 125 4.96 16.55 -10.21
CA GLN A 125 3.98 17.64 -10.22
C GLN A 125 3.48 17.94 -8.80
N PHE A 126 4.42 17.99 -7.85
CA PHE A 126 4.14 18.11 -6.43
C PHE A 126 5.02 19.20 -5.81
N THR A 127 4.40 20.13 -5.09
CA THR A 127 5.05 21.18 -4.32
C THR A 127 4.72 21.04 -2.85
N ASP A 128 5.54 21.63 -2.01
CA ASP A 128 5.22 21.74 -0.58
C ASP A 128 3.88 22.49 -0.41
N PRO A 129 2.88 21.86 0.21
CA PRO A 129 1.55 22.46 0.34
C PRO A 129 1.52 23.77 1.14
N LYS A 130 2.53 24.02 1.99
CA LYS A 130 2.64 25.22 2.83
C LYS A 130 3.35 26.34 2.11
N THR A 131 4.52 26.07 1.54
CA THR A 131 5.38 27.09 0.90
C THR A 131 5.03 27.32 -0.57
N LYS A 132 4.38 26.35 -1.23
CA LYS A 132 4.12 26.30 -2.68
C LYS A 132 5.38 26.17 -3.54
N GLU A 133 6.51 25.94 -2.91
CA GLU A 133 7.81 25.73 -3.54
C GLU A 133 8.17 24.26 -3.62
N ALA A 134 9.25 23.94 -4.33
CA ALA A 134 9.79 22.58 -4.37
C ALA A 134 10.28 22.17 -2.97
N PRO A 135 9.89 21.00 -2.44
CA PRO A 135 10.38 20.55 -1.16
C PRO A 135 11.90 20.40 -1.15
N SER A 136 12.54 20.83 -0.05
CA SER A 136 13.97 20.62 0.22
C SER A 136 14.22 19.54 1.28
N THR A 137 13.16 18.95 1.82
CA THR A 137 13.18 17.85 2.79
C THR A 137 12.09 16.83 2.44
N ASN A 138 12.18 15.64 3.00
CA ASN A 138 11.12 14.66 2.89
C ASN A 138 9.93 15.08 3.76
N LEU A 139 8.85 15.51 3.14
CA LEU A 139 7.69 16.03 3.86
C LEU A 139 6.99 14.98 4.73
N LEU A 140 7.18 13.68 4.47
CA LEU A 140 6.67 12.62 5.34
C LEU A 140 7.40 12.51 6.69
N ASN A 141 8.50 13.25 6.87
CA ASN A 141 9.14 13.43 8.17
C ASN A 141 8.57 14.61 8.95
N SER A 142 7.65 15.38 8.38
CA SER A 142 6.99 16.52 9.00
C SER A 142 5.56 16.18 9.40
N ALA A 143 5.06 16.87 10.44
CA ALA A 143 3.90 16.40 11.14
C ALA A 143 2.55 16.55 10.41
N ASP A 144 2.30 17.63 9.68
CA ASP A 144 0.96 17.84 9.11
C ASP A 144 0.99 18.77 7.89
N TYR A 145 0.46 18.28 6.79
CA TYR A 145 0.26 19.02 5.53
C TYR A 145 -1.22 19.02 5.07
N GLY A 146 -2.14 18.64 5.96
CA GLY A 146 -3.57 18.56 5.64
C GLY A 146 -3.86 17.55 4.52
N MET A 147 -4.89 17.81 3.74
CA MET A 147 -5.36 16.90 2.68
C MET A 147 -4.42 16.83 1.46
N ALA A 148 -3.48 17.74 1.32
CA ALA A 148 -2.54 17.72 0.20
C ALA A 148 -1.46 16.62 0.36
N LEU A 149 -1.12 16.26 1.61
CA LEU A 149 -0.32 15.11 1.97
C LEU A 149 -0.91 14.53 3.25
N PRO A 150 -1.98 13.69 3.16
CA PRO A 150 -2.88 13.40 4.27
C PRO A 150 -2.33 12.38 5.27
N ASN A 151 -1.14 12.65 5.81
CA ASN A 151 -0.51 11.87 6.86
C ASN A 151 -1.10 12.16 8.27
N LEU A 152 -1.85 13.24 8.44
CA LEU A 152 -2.49 13.67 9.70
C LEU A 152 -1.55 13.59 10.91
N GLY A 153 -0.33 14.10 10.77
CA GLY A 153 0.68 14.09 11.84
C GLY A 153 1.47 12.79 11.98
N ASN A 154 1.16 11.75 11.20
CA ASN A 154 1.93 10.51 11.20
C ASN A 154 3.15 10.66 10.28
N THR A 155 4.34 10.44 10.80
CA THR A 155 5.60 10.51 10.05
C THR A 155 6.15 9.12 9.81
N ILE A 156 7.11 9.00 8.87
CA ILE A 156 7.87 7.75 8.68
C ILE A 156 8.42 7.25 10.02
N GLU A 157 9.07 8.14 10.78
CA GLU A 157 9.64 7.78 12.09
C GLU A 157 8.56 7.28 13.06
N SER A 158 7.41 7.96 13.12
CA SER A 158 6.34 7.59 14.06
C SER A 158 5.77 6.21 13.78
N VAL A 159 5.57 5.84 12.52
CA VAL A 159 5.03 4.51 12.16
C VAL A 159 6.09 3.41 12.24
N VAL A 160 7.37 3.72 11.96
CA VAL A 160 8.49 2.78 12.15
C VAL A 160 8.65 2.42 13.63
N LYS A 161 8.52 3.38 14.55
CA LYS A 161 8.55 3.12 16.00
C LYS A 161 7.46 2.14 16.44
N ARG A 162 6.37 2.04 15.71
CA ARG A 162 5.28 1.08 15.96
C ARG A 162 5.50 -0.29 15.30
N GLY A 163 6.54 -0.44 14.48
CA GLY A 163 6.89 -1.70 13.81
C GLY A 163 6.58 -1.76 12.32
N THR A 164 6.08 -0.66 11.71
CA THR A 164 5.88 -0.59 10.27
C THR A 164 7.19 -0.74 9.53
N GLN A 165 7.20 -1.60 8.50
CA GLN A 165 8.30 -1.79 7.57
C GLN A 165 7.99 -1.09 6.25
N PHE A 166 9.04 -0.67 5.54
CA PHE A 166 8.89 -0.06 4.23
C PHE A 166 9.48 -0.95 3.15
N ALA A 167 8.72 -1.11 2.06
CA ALA A 167 9.21 -1.63 0.80
C ALA A 167 9.30 -0.47 -0.20
N VAL A 168 10.31 -0.50 -1.07
CA VAL A 168 10.53 0.54 -2.07
C VAL A 168 10.65 -0.11 -3.44
N CYS A 169 10.01 0.48 -4.45
CA CYS A 169 10.06 -0.03 -5.81
C CYS A 169 11.44 0.18 -6.43
N ASP A 170 12.15 -0.91 -6.69
CA ASP A 170 13.47 -0.90 -7.30
C ASP A 170 13.48 -0.21 -8.68
N MET A 171 12.55 -0.58 -9.55
CA MET A 171 12.43 0.01 -10.89
C MET A 171 12.19 1.53 -10.83
N ALA A 172 11.33 2.01 -9.93
CA ALA A 172 11.09 3.43 -9.78
C ALA A 172 12.31 4.16 -9.17
N THR A 173 13.04 3.51 -8.28
CA THR A 173 14.30 4.04 -7.73
C THR A 173 15.33 4.26 -8.84
N HIS A 174 15.53 3.26 -9.71
CA HIS A 174 16.41 3.39 -10.87
C HIS A 174 15.93 4.46 -11.86
N PHE A 175 14.64 4.57 -12.09
CA PHE A 175 14.06 5.62 -12.92
C PHE A 175 14.40 7.02 -12.37
N PHE A 176 14.16 7.29 -11.09
CA PHE A 176 14.50 8.57 -10.47
C PHE A 176 16.01 8.84 -10.54
N ALA A 177 16.84 7.84 -10.24
CA ALA A 177 18.29 7.97 -10.31
C ALA A 177 18.77 8.36 -11.74
N ALA A 178 18.22 7.71 -12.77
CA ALA A 178 18.54 8.01 -14.16
C ALA A 178 18.13 9.43 -14.56
N GLN A 179 16.93 9.88 -14.19
CA GLN A 179 16.47 11.24 -14.47
C GLN A 179 17.33 12.29 -13.76
N ILE A 180 17.72 12.03 -12.51
CA ILE A 180 18.61 12.90 -11.73
C ILE A 180 20.00 12.99 -12.40
N ALA A 181 20.56 11.86 -12.82
CA ALA A 181 21.86 11.81 -13.49
C ALA A 181 21.83 12.61 -14.81
N MET A 182 20.83 12.41 -15.66
CA MET A 182 20.67 13.17 -16.90
C MET A 182 20.57 14.68 -16.66
N ALA A 183 19.80 15.10 -15.66
CA ALA A 183 19.64 16.52 -15.34
C ALA A 183 20.90 17.14 -14.70
N ALA A 184 21.75 16.32 -14.08
CA ALA A 184 23.03 16.75 -13.51
C ALA A 184 24.18 16.82 -14.53
N GLY A 185 23.94 16.48 -15.80
CA GLY A 185 24.94 16.50 -16.88
C GLY A 185 25.86 15.28 -16.86
N GLY A 186 25.39 14.16 -16.29
CA GLY A 186 26.08 12.86 -16.24
C GLY A 186 25.82 11.99 -17.45
#